data_c83dcb82493c49eeca5912757ec3aa32
#
_entry.id   c83dcb82493c49eeca5912757ec3aa32
#
_cell.length_a   1.000
_cell.length_b   1.000
_cell.length_c   1.000
_cell.angle_alpha   90.00
_cell.angle_beta   90.00
_cell.angle_gamma   90.00
#
_symmetry.space_group_name_H-M   'P 1'
#
loop_
_entity.id
_entity.type
_entity.pdbx_description
1 polymer ?
#
loop_
_entity_poly.entity_id
_entity_poly.type
_entity_poly.pdbx_seq_one_letter_code
_entity_poly.pdbx_strand_id
1 'polypeptide(L)'
;TLAQRIATGFHRNTQINTEGGVDKEQFRVDSIFDRIATTGEVMFGLTLGCAQCHDHKFDPISQVEYYRLFAFFNNADEPRLEAPTAEVLARRAEHGARVKQLETELSALAKEDAKRKPLEASLAKLKKARPSAATTLVMAKRGKPRTTRRFVQGDFTRPAEEMQPGTPSVLHRLAQPDGNRLDFARWVADRNNP
;
A
#
# COMPACT_ATOMS: atom_id res chain seq x y z
N THR A 1 10.48 8.05 3.48
CA THR A 1 9.80 9.25 3.99
C THR A 1 8.29 9.09 4.00
N LEU A 2 7.56 9.96 4.75
CA LEU A 2 6.10 9.98 4.75
C LEU A 2 5.55 10.30 3.34
N ALA A 3 6.16 11.26 2.66
CA ALA A 3 5.77 11.65 1.30
C ALA A 3 5.85 10.47 0.30
N GLN A 4 6.93 9.69 0.33
CA GLN A 4 7.08 8.50 -0.52
C GLN A 4 6.01 7.43 -0.22
N ARG A 5 5.65 7.26 1.06
CA ARG A 5 4.56 6.34 1.43
C ARG A 5 3.21 6.85 0.95
N ILE A 6 2.93 8.13 1.06
CA ILE A 6 1.70 8.77 0.54
C ILE A 6 1.62 8.61 -0.98
N ALA A 7 2.74 8.78 -1.70
CA ALA A 7 2.80 8.62 -3.15
C ALA A 7 2.37 7.22 -3.63
N THR A 8 2.51 6.18 -2.81
CA THR A 8 2.01 4.84 -3.14
C THR A 8 0.48 4.78 -3.24
N GLY A 9 -0.22 5.80 -2.77
CA GLY A 9 -1.66 5.98 -2.90
C GLY A 9 -2.16 6.09 -4.36
N PHE A 10 -1.28 6.43 -5.31
CA PHE A 10 -1.59 6.38 -6.73
C PHE A 10 -2.23 5.03 -7.13
N HIS A 11 -1.68 3.92 -6.67
CA HIS A 11 -2.19 2.58 -6.92
C HIS A 11 -3.32 2.13 -5.97
N ARG A 12 -3.89 3.03 -5.19
CA ARG A 12 -5.03 2.76 -4.29
C ARG A 12 -6.33 3.39 -4.79
N ASN A 13 -6.31 4.02 -5.97
CA ASN A 13 -7.50 4.55 -6.67
C ASN A 13 -8.18 3.44 -7.51
N THR A 14 -8.23 2.23 -6.99
CA THR A 14 -8.90 1.07 -7.56
C THR A 14 -10.32 0.93 -7.01
N GLN A 15 -11.12 0.08 -7.61
CA GLN A 15 -12.47 -0.22 -7.12
C GLN A 15 -12.43 -0.72 -5.67
N ILE A 16 -13.28 -0.15 -4.83
CA ILE A 16 -13.49 -0.59 -3.45
C ILE A 16 -14.96 -0.99 -3.32
N ASN A 17 -15.21 -2.26 -3.03
CA ASN A 17 -16.54 -2.74 -2.71
C ASN A 17 -16.63 -3.04 -1.21
N THR A 18 -17.65 -2.47 -0.57
CA THR A 18 -17.95 -2.65 0.86
C THR A 18 -19.26 -3.39 1.09
N GLU A 19 -19.90 -3.89 0.03
CA GLU A 19 -21.17 -4.62 0.12
C GLU A 19 -20.97 -6.02 0.70
N GLY A 20 -22.05 -6.57 1.28
CA GLY A 20 -22.08 -7.96 1.73
C GLY A 20 -22.14 -8.93 0.56
N GLY A 21 -21.53 -10.13 0.70
CA GLY A 21 -21.62 -11.20 -0.30
C GLY A 21 -20.63 -11.10 -1.47
N VAL A 22 -19.73 -10.14 -1.46
CA VAL A 22 -18.70 -10.00 -2.51
C VAL A 22 -17.56 -11.02 -2.31
N ASP A 23 -17.03 -11.56 -3.41
CA ASP A 23 -15.80 -12.34 -3.39
C ASP A 23 -14.60 -11.39 -3.22
N LYS A 24 -14.03 -11.40 -2.01
CA LYS A 24 -12.89 -10.54 -1.67
C LYS A 24 -11.63 -10.84 -2.49
N GLU A 25 -11.46 -12.08 -2.92
CA GLU A 25 -10.30 -12.45 -3.73
C GLU A 25 -10.46 -11.94 -5.16
N GLN A 26 -11.65 -12.02 -5.74
CA GLN A 26 -11.95 -11.42 -7.03
C GLN A 26 -11.63 -9.93 -7.02
N PHE A 27 -12.20 -9.16 -6.08
CA PHE A 27 -11.95 -7.71 -6.00
C PHE A 27 -10.47 -7.37 -5.79
N ARG A 28 -9.75 -8.21 -5.04
CA ARG A 28 -8.30 -8.04 -4.87
C ARG A 28 -7.56 -8.23 -6.18
N VAL A 29 -7.92 -9.26 -6.95
CA VAL A 29 -7.31 -9.56 -8.25
C VAL A 29 -7.64 -8.46 -9.26
N ASP A 30 -8.91 -8.06 -9.34
CA ASP A 30 -9.37 -6.98 -10.23
C ASP A 30 -8.64 -5.66 -9.94
N SER A 31 -8.41 -5.36 -8.64
CA SER A 31 -7.61 -4.19 -8.26
C SER A 31 -6.16 -4.27 -8.74
N ILE A 32 -5.57 -5.47 -8.84
CA ILE A 32 -4.21 -5.62 -9.38
C ILE A 32 -4.24 -5.47 -10.90
N PHE A 33 -5.24 -5.99 -11.59
CA PHE A 33 -5.42 -5.81 -13.03
C PHE A 33 -5.54 -4.32 -13.38
N ASP A 34 -6.35 -3.58 -12.62
CA ASP A 34 -6.49 -2.13 -12.79
C ASP A 34 -5.14 -1.39 -12.58
N ARG A 35 -4.35 -1.78 -11.57
CA ARG A 35 -3.02 -1.20 -11.32
C ARG A 35 -2.05 -1.45 -12.48
N ILE A 36 -2.08 -2.63 -13.07
CA ILE A 36 -1.23 -2.96 -14.23
C ILE A 36 -1.67 -2.13 -15.44
N ALA A 37 -2.98 -2.08 -15.71
CA ALA A 37 -3.52 -1.29 -16.82
C ALA A 37 -3.15 0.19 -16.64
N THR A 38 -3.41 0.77 -15.47
CA THR A 38 -3.06 2.17 -15.16
C THR A 38 -1.55 2.43 -15.29
N THR A 39 -0.71 1.50 -14.82
CA THR A 39 0.75 1.64 -14.96
C THR A 39 1.16 1.61 -16.42
N GLY A 40 0.61 0.68 -17.19
CA GLY A 40 0.88 0.57 -18.64
C GLY A 40 0.51 1.84 -19.40
N GLU A 41 -0.71 2.32 -19.19
CA GLU A 41 -1.22 3.50 -19.89
C GLU A 41 -0.50 4.78 -19.48
N VAL A 42 -0.33 5.02 -18.18
CA VAL A 42 0.22 6.28 -17.67
C VAL A 42 1.74 6.36 -17.80
N MET A 43 2.45 5.25 -17.59
CA MET A 43 3.92 5.26 -17.53
C MET A 43 4.59 4.81 -18.83
N PHE A 44 3.93 3.97 -19.60
CA PHE A 44 4.51 3.39 -20.84
C PHE A 44 3.74 3.77 -22.11
N GLY A 45 2.55 4.35 -22.01
CA GLY A 45 1.66 4.57 -23.15
C GLY A 45 1.17 3.27 -23.80
N LEU A 46 1.19 2.15 -23.08
CA LEU A 46 0.84 0.81 -23.57
C LEU A 46 -0.45 0.30 -22.95
N THR A 47 -1.32 -0.31 -23.75
CA THR A 47 -2.55 -0.96 -23.29
C THR A 47 -2.28 -2.40 -22.90
N LEU A 48 -1.88 -2.66 -21.66
CA LEU A 48 -1.50 -4.00 -21.19
C LEU A 48 -2.69 -4.95 -20.95
N GLY A 49 -3.93 -4.43 -20.86
CA GLY A 49 -5.10 -5.20 -20.44
C GLY A 49 -5.41 -6.43 -21.30
N CYS A 50 -5.12 -6.40 -22.61
CA CYS A 50 -5.31 -7.57 -23.48
C CYS A 50 -4.48 -8.78 -23.03
N ALA A 51 -3.28 -8.55 -22.50
CA ALA A 51 -2.37 -9.60 -22.06
C ALA A 51 -2.81 -10.30 -20.76
N GLN A 52 -3.88 -9.84 -20.11
CA GLN A 52 -4.50 -10.53 -19.00
C GLN A 52 -5.02 -11.93 -19.40
N CYS A 53 -5.61 -12.08 -20.59
CA CYS A 53 -6.29 -13.29 -21.01
C CYS A 53 -5.50 -14.11 -22.05
N HIS A 54 -4.71 -13.45 -22.90
CA HIS A 54 -3.92 -14.04 -23.98
C HIS A 54 -2.75 -13.13 -24.32
N ASP A 55 -1.80 -13.59 -25.13
CA ASP A 55 -0.71 -12.73 -25.61
C ASP A 55 -1.27 -11.50 -26.35
N HIS A 56 -0.66 -10.33 -26.14
CA HIS A 56 -1.14 -9.10 -26.74
C HIS A 56 -1.15 -9.19 -28.27
N LYS A 57 -2.24 -8.73 -28.88
CA LYS A 57 -2.44 -8.93 -30.32
C LYS A 57 -1.45 -8.14 -31.19
N PHE A 58 -1.08 -6.95 -30.76
CA PHE A 58 -0.29 -6.01 -31.56
C PHE A 58 1.09 -5.74 -30.97
N ASP A 59 1.18 -5.62 -29.64
CA ASP A 59 2.42 -5.35 -28.95
C ASP A 59 3.12 -6.65 -28.55
N PRO A 60 4.45 -6.72 -28.55
CA PRO A 60 5.19 -7.94 -28.20
C PRO A 60 5.22 -8.17 -26.68
N ILE A 61 4.05 -8.34 -26.10
CA ILE A 61 3.83 -8.56 -24.66
C ILE A 61 3.02 -9.85 -24.50
N SER A 62 3.62 -10.85 -23.88
CA SER A 62 2.97 -12.12 -23.62
C SER A 62 2.12 -12.09 -22.35
N GLN A 63 1.16 -13.02 -22.25
CA GLN A 63 0.39 -13.23 -21.00
C GLN A 63 1.32 -13.56 -19.83
N VAL A 64 2.38 -14.31 -20.06
CA VAL A 64 3.40 -14.62 -19.04
C VAL A 64 4.02 -13.34 -18.49
N GLU A 65 4.42 -12.41 -19.34
CA GLU A 65 5.01 -11.13 -18.93
C GLU A 65 4.01 -10.25 -18.15
N TYR A 66 2.73 -10.29 -18.55
CA TYR A 66 1.66 -9.64 -17.81
C TYR A 66 1.59 -10.14 -16.35
N TYR A 67 1.61 -11.47 -16.12
CA TYR A 67 1.58 -12.04 -14.78
C TYR A 67 2.91 -11.89 -14.02
N ARG A 68 4.00 -11.64 -14.69
CA ARG A 68 5.25 -11.20 -14.05
C ARG A 68 5.14 -9.77 -13.52
N LEU A 69 4.44 -8.87 -14.23
CA LEU A 69 4.08 -7.54 -13.71
C LEU A 69 3.09 -7.66 -12.54
N PHE A 70 2.10 -8.54 -12.64
CA PHE A 70 1.13 -8.83 -11.57
C PHE A 70 1.84 -9.18 -10.25
N ALA A 71 2.95 -9.92 -10.31
CA ALA A 71 3.70 -10.35 -9.12
C ALA A 71 4.23 -9.18 -8.29
N PHE A 72 4.57 -8.03 -8.88
CA PHE A 72 4.98 -6.84 -8.13
C PHE A 72 3.86 -6.28 -7.24
N PHE A 73 2.60 -6.36 -7.68
CA PHE A 73 1.45 -5.83 -6.97
C PHE A 73 0.79 -6.86 -6.05
N ASN A 74 0.96 -8.16 -6.32
CA ASN A 74 0.34 -9.24 -5.55
C ASN A 74 0.83 -9.30 -4.09
N ASN A 75 2.06 -8.86 -3.82
CA ASN A 75 2.68 -8.88 -2.50
C ASN A 75 2.53 -7.55 -1.76
N ALA A 76 1.34 -6.95 -1.84
CA ALA A 76 1.01 -5.72 -1.14
C ALA A 76 -0.12 -5.93 -0.13
N ASP A 77 0.01 -5.24 1.00
CA ASP A 77 -1.08 -4.92 1.92
C ASP A 77 -1.51 -3.47 1.70
N GLU A 78 -2.75 -3.17 2.05
CA GLU A 78 -3.44 -1.92 1.69
C GLU A 78 -3.91 -1.14 2.93
N PRO A 79 -3.00 -0.74 3.84
CA PRO A 79 -3.39 -0.05 5.04
C PRO A 79 -3.81 1.41 4.78
N ARG A 80 -4.50 1.97 5.77
CA ARG A 80 -4.61 3.41 5.92
C ARG A 80 -3.40 3.93 6.68
N LEU A 81 -2.92 5.11 6.30
CA LEU A 81 -1.79 5.79 6.94
C LEU A 81 -2.22 7.16 7.40
N GLU A 82 -1.91 7.54 8.64
CA GLU A 82 -2.07 8.92 9.08
C GLU A 82 -1.09 9.82 8.31
N ALA A 83 -1.60 10.93 7.79
CA ALA A 83 -0.86 11.97 7.08
C ALA A 83 -1.01 13.30 7.85
N PRO A 84 -0.37 13.45 9.02
CA PRO A 84 -0.50 14.65 9.83
C PRO A 84 0.13 15.85 9.12
N THR A 85 -0.57 16.97 9.13
CA THR A 85 -0.01 18.28 8.74
C THR A 85 0.98 18.77 9.80
N ALA A 86 1.80 19.78 9.44
CA ALA A 86 2.72 20.41 10.41
C ALA A 86 1.97 20.96 11.64
N GLU A 87 0.78 21.53 11.43
CA GLU A 87 -0.09 22.01 12.52
C GLU A 87 -0.53 20.88 13.45
N VAL A 88 -0.97 19.73 12.90
CA VAL A 88 -1.36 18.56 13.72
C VAL A 88 -0.16 18.02 14.48
N LEU A 89 1.02 18.00 13.86
CA LEU A 89 2.25 17.58 14.55
C LEU A 89 2.60 18.50 15.71
N ALA A 90 2.49 19.83 15.55
CA ALA A 90 2.73 20.82 16.62
C ALA A 90 1.73 20.57 17.78
N ARG A 91 0.42 20.48 17.48
CA ARG A 91 -0.61 20.18 18.49
C ARG A 91 -0.39 18.84 19.21
N ARG A 92 0.10 17.83 18.49
CA ARG A 92 0.48 16.54 19.10
C ARG A 92 1.69 16.67 20.03
N ALA A 93 2.66 17.50 19.67
CA ALA A 93 3.81 17.77 20.54
C ALA A 93 3.39 18.45 21.85
N GLU A 94 2.57 19.49 21.77
CA GLU A 94 2.01 20.18 22.94
C GLU A 94 1.17 19.23 23.80
N HIS A 95 0.29 18.47 23.18
CA HIS A 95 -0.53 17.46 23.85
C HIS A 95 0.35 16.42 24.56
N GLY A 96 1.40 15.91 23.89
CA GLY A 96 2.36 14.96 24.46
C GLY A 96 3.13 15.55 25.65
N ALA A 97 3.55 16.80 25.57
CA ALA A 97 4.20 17.51 26.69
C ALA A 97 3.25 17.60 27.90
N ARG A 98 1.98 17.93 27.67
CA ARG A 98 0.98 18.03 28.76
C ARG A 98 0.68 16.66 29.37
N VAL A 99 0.58 15.59 28.57
CA VAL A 99 0.43 14.22 29.07
C VAL A 99 1.61 13.84 29.96
N LYS A 100 2.84 14.08 29.50
CA LYS A 100 4.05 13.79 30.28
C LYS A 100 4.14 14.58 31.57
N GLN A 101 3.72 15.84 31.57
CA GLN A 101 3.66 16.66 32.76
C GLN A 101 2.72 16.04 33.80
N LEU A 102 1.49 15.69 33.41
CA LEU A 102 0.52 15.06 34.33
C LEU A 102 0.98 13.68 34.82
N GLU A 103 1.66 12.91 33.99
CA GLU A 103 2.27 11.63 34.42
C GLU A 103 3.36 11.84 35.45
N THR A 104 4.18 12.88 35.30
CA THR A 104 5.22 13.24 36.27
C THR A 104 4.60 13.71 37.58
N GLU A 105 3.60 14.59 37.53
CA GLU A 105 2.84 15.05 38.71
C GLU A 105 2.20 13.86 39.45
N LEU A 106 1.58 12.92 38.71
CA LEU A 106 0.96 11.73 39.27
C LEU A 106 2.00 10.80 39.93
N SER A 107 3.18 10.66 39.36
CA SER A 107 4.24 9.82 39.91
C SER A 107 4.85 10.38 41.19
N ALA A 108 4.80 11.70 41.38
CA ALA A 108 5.29 12.38 42.58
C ALA A 108 4.31 12.30 43.78
N LEU A 109 3.04 11.93 43.55
CA LEU A 109 2.04 11.80 44.60
C LEU A 109 2.09 10.43 45.26
N ALA A 110 1.91 10.41 46.58
CA ALA A 110 1.73 9.17 47.35
C ALA A 110 0.47 8.39 46.89
N LYS A 111 0.46 7.07 47.04
CA LYS A 111 -0.66 6.21 46.60
C LYS A 111 -2.01 6.59 47.18
N GLU A 112 -2.02 7.15 48.38
CA GLU A 112 -3.22 7.50 49.17
C GLU A 112 -3.59 8.98 49.05
N ASP A 113 -2.86 9.78 48.26
CA ASP A 113 -3.14 11.20 48.11
C ASP A 113 -4.50 11.43 47.43
N ALA A 114 -5.35 12.24 48.09
CA ALA A 114 -6.69 12.55 47.56
C ALA A 114 -6.68 13.21 46.16
N LYS A 115 -5.58 13.87 45.78
CA LYS A 115 -5.41 14.51 44.49
C LYS A 115 -5.15 13.49 43.36
N ARG A 116 -4.82 12.25 43.71
CA ARG A 116 -4.46 11.22 42.70
C ARG A 116 -5.62 10.87 41.78
N LYS A 117 -6.82 10.60 42.34
CA LYS A 117 -8.01 10.23 41.55
C LYS A 117 -8.41 11.27 40.52
N PRO A 118 -8.55 12.58 40.87
CA PRO A 118 -8.90 13.60 39.89
C PRO A 118 -7.80 13.81 38.83
N LEU A 119 -6.53 13.63 39.19
CA LEU A 119 -5.42 13.74 38.25
C LEU A 119 -5.39 12.55 37.25
N GLU A 120 -5.64 11.34 37.73
CA GLU A 120 -5.80 10.14 36.89
C GLU A 120 -6.97 10.29 35.91
N ALA A 121 -8.10 10.81 36.37
CA ALA A 121 -9.25 11.08 35.50
C ALA A 121 -8.92 12.13 34.42
N SER A 122 -8.23 13.20 34.79
CA SER A 122 -7.77 14.25 33.87
C SER A 122 -6.78 13.70 32.84
N LEU A 123 -5.83 12.88 33.26
CA LEU A 123 -4.86 12.23 32.40
C LEU A 123 -5.56 11.27 31.42
N ALA A 124 -6.51 10.47 31.88
CA ALA A 124 -7.27 9.55 31.01
C ALA A 124 -8.11 10.32 29.98
N LYS A 125 -8.74 11.43 30.35
CA LYS A 125 -9.47 12.31 29.45
C LYS A 125 -8.52 12.94 28.40
N LEU A 126 -7.37 13.43 28.85
CA LEU A 126 -6.38 14.02 27.96
C LEU A 126 -5.83 12.99 26.96
N LYS A 127 -5.47 11.78 27.40
CA LYS A 127 -4.99 10.71 26.50
C LYS A 127 -6.00 10.35 25.41
N LYS A 128 -7.30 10.39 25.70
CA LYS A 128 -8.37 10.17 24.70
C LYS A 128 -8.54 11.34 23.73
N ALA A 129 -8.15 12.54 24.12
CA ALA A 129 -8.29 13.77 23.33
C ALA A 129 -7.07 14.04 22.42
N ARG A 130 -6.29 13.00 22.07
CA ARG A 130 -5.16 13.14 21.15
C ARG A 130 -5.61 13.76 19.82
N PRO A 131 -4.94 14.82 19.29
CA PRO A 131 -5.30 15.43 18.02
C PRO A 131 -5.29 14.41 16.87
N SER A 132 -6.41 14.28 16.18
CA SER A 132 -6.55 13.39 15.04
C SER A 132 -5.82 13.93 13.80
N ALA A 133 -5.38 13.05 12.93
CA ALA A 133 -4.84 13.39 11.62
C ALA A 133 -5.74 12.82 10.52
N ALA A 134 -5.74 13.46 9.36
CA ALA A 134 -6.29 12.86 8.17
C ALA A 134 -5.57 11.55 7.85
N THR A 135 -6.29 10.59 7.28
CA THR A 135 -5.70 9.34 6.80
C THR A 135 -5.72 9.29 5.29
N THR A 136 -4.70 8.68 4.71
CA THR A 136 -4.64 8.38 3.29
C THR A 136 -4.50 6.88 3.06
N LEU A 137 -4.90 6.44 1.87
CA LEU A 137 -4.70 5.07 1.44
C LEU A 137 -3.27 4.91 0.92
N VAL A 138 -2.57 3.86 1.34
CA VAL A 138 -1.20 3.56 0.91
C VAL A 138 -1.04 2.08 0.59
N MET A 139 0.02 1.73 -0.11
CA MET A 139 0.45 0.34 -0.26
C MET A 139 1.67 0.06 0.62
N ALA A 140 1.63 -1.05 1.32
CA ALA A 140 2.75 -1.55 2.12
C ALA A 140 3.23 -2.90 1.60
N LYS A 141 4.51 -3.24 1.85
CA LYS A 141 5.00 -4.59 1.60
C LYS A 141 4.33 -5.56 2.55
N ARG A 142 3.80 -6.66 2.01
CA ARG A 142 3.22 -7.73 2.81
C ARG A 142 4.30 -8.49 3.59
N GLY A 143 4.01 -8.82 4.84
CA GLY A 143 4.94 -9.56 5.70
C GLY A 143 5.16 -11.01 5.24
N LYS A 144 4.08 -11.70 4.81
CA LYS A 144 4.13 -13.04 4.23
C LYS A 144 3.79 -12.96 2.74
N PRO A 145 4.74 -13.19 1.84
CA PRO A 145 4.50 -13.14 0.40
C PRO A 145 3.40 -14.12 -0.04
N ARG A 146 2.63 -13.70 -1.06
CA ARG A 146 1.72 -14.59 -1.78
C ARG A 146 2.44 -15.22 -2.95
N THR A 147 2.19 -16.50 -3.21
CA THR A 147 2.55 -17.12 -4.48
C THR A 147 1.74 -16.45 -5.60
N THR A 148 2.42 -16.00 -6.63
CA THR A 148 1.75 -15.49 -7.84
C THR A 148 1.64 -16.61 -8.85
N ARG A 149 0.47 -16.74 -9.47
CA ARG A 149 0.22 -17.70 -10.56
C ARG A 149 -0.37 -16.98 -11.76
N ARG A 150 -0.08 -17.49 -12.94
CA ARG A 150 -0.81 -17.11 -14.16
C ARG A 150 -2.23 -17.65 -14.06
N PHE A 151 -3.20 -16.91 -14.57
CA PHE A 151 -4.59 -17.34 -14.64
C PHE A 151 -4.95 -17.73 -16.08
N VAL A 152 -5.58 -18.88 -16.26
CA VAL A 152 -6.05 -19.33 -17.57
C VAL A 152 -7.13 -18.36 -18.06
N GLN A 153 -6.89 -17.70 -19.19
CA GLN A 153 -7.82 -16.70 -19.77
C GLN A 153 -8.22 -15.57 -18.80
N GLY A 154 -7.35 -15.21 -17.86
CA GLY A 154 -7.64 -14.16 -16.87
C GLY A 154 -8.53 -14.58 -15.70
N ASP A 155 -8.97 -15.84 -15.66
CA ASP A 155 -9.84 -16.36 -14.64
C ASP A 155 -9.05 -16.76 -13.38
N PHE A 156 -9.20 -16.00 -12.30
CA PHE A 156 -8.48 -16.21 -11.03
C PHE A 156 -8.82 -17.54 -10.35
N THR A 157 -9.96 -18.15 -10.68
CA THR A 157 -10.36 -19.46 -10.16
C THR A 157 -9.64 -20.62 -10.85
N ARG A 158 -8.91 -20.33 -11.95
CA ARG A 158 -8.16 -21.29 -12.75
C ARG A 158 -6.65 -20.96 -12.77
N PRO A 159 -5.95 -21.08 -11.61
CA PRO A 159 -4.52 -20.80 -11.54
C PRO A 159 -3.71 -21.86 -12.27
N ALA A 160 -2.71 -21.42 -13.01
CA ALA A 160 -1.73 -22.23 -13.73
C ALA A 160 -0.34 -22.18 -13.04
N GLU A 161 0.73 -22.06 -13.81
CA GLU A 161 2.11 -22.05 -13.32
C GLU A 161 2.45 -20.84 -12.44
N GLU A 162 3.47 -21.02 -11.61
CA GLU A 162 3.97 -19.95 -10.73
C GLU A 162 4.77 -18.90 -11.52
N MET A 163 4.52 -17.63 -11.16
CA MET A 163 5.16 -16.49 -11.77
C MET A 163 6.07 -15.75 -10.79
N GLN A 164 7.29 -15.48 -11.21
CA GLN A 164 8.19 -14.57 -10.52
C GLN A 164 8.07 -13.15 -11.07
N PRO A 165 8.34 -12.11 -10.28
CA PRO A 165 8.34 -10.73 -10.75
C PRO A 165 9.26 -10.54 -11.97
N GLY A 166 8.84 -9.71 -12.91
CA GLY A 166 9.64 -9.40 -14.09
C GLY A 166 8.96 -8.36 -14.97
N THR A 167 9.73 -7.81 -15.90
CA THR A 167 9.31 -6.77 -16.84
C THR A 167 9.20 -7.36 -18.25
N PRO A 168 8.42 -6.73 -19.15
CA PRO A 168 8.34 -7.13 -20.54
C PRO A 168 9.71 -7.15 -21.20
N SER A 169 9.98 -8.20 -21.99
CA SER A 169 11.29 -8.41 -22.63
C SER A 169 11.59 -7.41 -23.75
N VAL A 170 10.56 -6.79 -24.30
CA VAL A 170 10.67 -5.72 -25.30
C VAL A 170 11.21 -4.42 -24.73
N LEU A 171 11.08 -4.23 -23.43
CA LEU A 171 11.65 -3.10 -22.69
C LEU A 171 13.00 -3.49 -22.10
N HIS A 172 13.72 -2.54 -21.49
CA HIS A 172 14.99 -2.85 -20.84
C HIS A 172 14.81 -3.81 -19.65
N ARG A 173 15.84 -4.56 -19.33
CA ARG A 173 15.76 -5.58 -18.26
C ARG A 173 15.76 -4.97 -16.87
N LEU A 174 15.00 -5.59 -15.98
CA LEU A 174 15.09 -5.29 -14.55
C LEU A 174 16.49 -5.66 -14.04
N ALA A 175 17.12 -4.76 -13.27
CA ALA A 175 18.48 -4.96 -12.75
C ALA A 175 18.60 -6.18 -11.82
N GLN A 176 17.53 -6.52 -11.11
CA GLN A 176 17.47 -7.67 -10.21
C GLN A 176 16.33 -8.62 -10.63
N PRO A 177 16.61 -9.88 -10.99
CA PRO A 177 15.59 -10.81 -11.48
C PRO A 177 14.43 -11.04 -10.51
N ASP A 178 14.71 -11.05 -9.19
CA ASP A 178 13.72 -11.24 -8.12
C ASP A 178 13.30 -9.91 -7.48
N GLY A 179 13.28 -8.85 -8.26
CA GLY A 179 13.02 -7.49 -7.81
C GLY A 179 11.65 -7.35 -7.12
N ASN A 180 11.58 -6.47 -6.16
CA ASN A 180 10.35 -6.11 -5.49
C ASN A 180 9.71 -4.86 -6.14
N ARG A 181 8.55 -4.41 -5.61
CA ARG A 181 7.83 -3.25 -6.13
C ARG A 181 8.66 -1.95 -6.13
N LEU A 182 9.63 -1.78 -5.22
CA LEU A 182 10.52 -0.62 -5.25
C LEU A 182 11.51 -0.70 -6.41
N ASP A 183 12.00 -1.90 -6.71
CA ASP A 183 12.89 -2.12 -7.86
C ASP A 183 12.13 -1.91 -9.17
N PHE A 184 10.88 -2.33 -9.24
CA PHE A 184 9.98 -2.02 -10.34
C PHE A 184 9.76 -0.50 -10.48
N ALA A 185 9.50 0.22 -9.40
CA ALA A 185 9.33 1.67 -9.44
C ALA A 185 10.61 2.41 -9.90
N ARG A 186 11.78 1.93 -9.52
CA ARG A 186 13.06 2.45 -10.01
C ARG A 186 13.25 2.17 -11.49
N TRP A 187 12.88 0.98 -11.92
CA TRP A 187 12.93 0.58 -13.32
C TRP A 187 11.99 1.45 -14.18
N VAL A 188 10.76 1.71 -13.72
CA VAL A 188 9.81 2.62 -14.40
C VAL A 188 10.37 4.03 -14.54
N ALA A 189 11.08 4.53 -13.51
CA ALA A 189 11.66 5.87 -13.47
C ALA A 189 13.08 5.94 -14.06
N ASP A 190 13.61 4.86 -14.62
CA ASP A 190 14.94 4.83 -15.21
C ASP A 190 14.96 5.67 -16.51
N ARG A 191 16.03 6.43 -16.71
CA ARG A 191 16.23 7.25 -17.92
C ARG A 191 16.39 6.42 -19.19
N ASN A 192 16.75 5.14 -19.06
CA ASN A 192 16.86 4.20 -20.17
C ASN A 192 15.53 3.51 -20.50
N ASN A 193 14.48 3.79 -19.74
CA ASN A 193 13.14 3.32 -20.07
C ASN A 193 12.61 4.15 -21.25
N PRO A 194 12.19 3.54 -22.36
CA PRO A 194 11.75 4.23 -23.54
C PRO A 194 10.50 5.08 -23.32
#